data_52db4e31342f2cc606e6c157056e56d8
#
_entry.id   52db4e31342f2cc606e6c157056e56d8
#
_cell.length_a   1.000
_cell.length_b   1.000
_cell.length_c   1.000
_cell.angle_alpha   90.00
_cell.angle_beta   90.00
_cell.angle_gamma   90.00
#
_symmetry.space_group_name_H-M   'P 1'
#
loop_
_entity.id
_entity.type
_entity.pdbx_description
1 polymer ?
#
loop_
_entity_poly.entity_id
_entity_poly.type
_entity_poly.pdbx_seq_one_letter_code
_entity_poly.pdbx_strand_id
1 'polypeptide(L)'
;MKDFVRKVLGQKLINYYHLFQAILANLIYGFPSRKLHVIGITGTDGKTTTVNLIASVLGEAGLAVSFLSTINARIGDKSFDTGLHTTTPSPFLLQKLLAKMVKSGSRYAVLEVTSHALDQFRTWGISFETAVVTNITHEHLDYHKTYEEYVAAKAKLFKNIEYGILNMDDKSFEYLENSPRTPLTYGLANTAQVWADNIHEDLESTTF
;
A
#
# COMPACT_ATOMS: atom_id res chain seq x y z
N MET A 1 25.98 7.85 -5.93
CA MET A 1 26.37 7.19 -4.65
C MET A 1 25.50 5.97 -4.34
N LYS A 2 24.15 6.04 -4.40
CA LYS A 2 23.25 4.88 -4.16
C LYS A 2 23.49 3.71 -5.12
N ASP A 3 23.69 3.97 -6.42
CA ASP A 3 23.92 2.92 -7.43
C ASP A 3 25.29 2.23 -7.26
N PHE A 4 26.30 2.97 -6.83
CA PHE A 4 27.62 2.40 -6.52
C PHE A 4 27.53 1.44 -5.33
N VAL A 5 26.83 1.85 -4.26
CA VAL A 5 26.61 1.01 -3.07
C VAL A 5 25.81 -0.25 -3.42
N ARG A 6 24.78 -0.12 -4.27
CA ARG A 6 23.98 -1.26 -4.77
C ARG A 6 24.83 -2.24 -5.58
N LYS A 7 25.75 -1.71 -6.40
CA LYS A 7 26.65 -2.52 -7.24
C LYS A 7 27.72 -3.28 -6.43
N VAL A 8 28.16 -2.70 -5.32
CA VAL A 8 29.21 -3.30 -4.46
C VAL A 8 28.62 -4.25 -3.41
N LEU A 9 27.52 -3.89 -2.76
CA LEU A 9 26.95 -4.65 -1.64
C LEU A 9 25.86 -5.65 -2.04
N GLY A 10 25.35 -5.57 -3.28
CA GLY A 10 24.22 -6.37 -3.75
C GLY A 10 22.88 -5.97 -3.07
N GLN A 11 21.78 -6.18 -3.81
CA GLN A 11 20.43 -5.78 -3.37
C GLN A 11 20.01 -6.47 -2.06
N LYS A 12 20.40 -7.72 -1.85
CA LYS A 12 20.04 -8.49 -0.64
C LYS A 12 20.57 -7.83 0.65
N LEU A 13 21.81 -7.34 0.65
CA LEU A 13 22.39 -6.71 1.83
C LEU A 13 21.71 -5.38 2.16
N ILE A 14 21.31 -4.62 1.12
CA ILE A 14 20.51 -3.40 1.29
C ILE A 14 19.14 -3.73 1.89
N ASN A 15 18.49 -4.80 1.44
CA ASN A 15 17.21 -5.24 1.97
C ASN A 15 17.33 -5.64 3.46
N TYR A 16 18.37 -6.35 3.85
CA TYR A 16 18.64 -6.66 5.27
C TYR A 16 18.93 -5.42 6.12
N TYR A 17 19.62 -4.43 5.58
CA TYR A 17 19.81 -3.15 6.25
C TYR A 17 18.47 -2.43 6.51
N HIS A 18 17.56 -2.40 5.52
CA HIS A 18 16.21 -1.87 5.70
C HIS A 18 15.39 -2.67 6.70
N LEU A 19 15.53 -4.00 6.70
CA LEU A 19 14.89 -4.86 7.70
C LEU A 19 15.35 -4.52 9.11
N PHE A 20 16.65 -4.38 9.32
CA PHE A 20 17.21 -3.96 10.61
C PHE A 20 16.65 -2.61 11.05
N GLN A 21 16.63 -1.62 10.14
CA GLN A 21 16.02 -0.31 10.41
C GLN A 21 14.52 -0.44 10.75
N ALA A 22 13.77 -1.30 10.06
CA ALA A 22 12.37 -1.50 10.33
C ALA A 22 12.12 -2.14 11.70
N ILE A 23 12.92 -3.13 12.10
CA ILE A 23 12.86 -3.74 13.43
C ILE A 23 13.13 -2.68 14.50
N LEU A 24 14.22 -1.93 14.37
CA LEU A 24 14.60 -0.90 15.34
C LEU A 24 13.55 0.21 15.44
N ALA A 25 13.01 0.65 14.29
CA ALA A 25 11.95 1.66 14.27
C ALA A 25 10.67 1.17 14.96
N ASN A 26 10.27 -0.08 14.73
CA ASN A 26 9.10 -0.67 15.42
C ASN A 26 9.32 -0.71 16.93
N LEU A 27 10.51 -1.11 17.41
CA LEU A 27 10.82 -1.13 18.83
C LEU A 27 10.79 0.27 19.44
N ILE A 28 11.39 1.27 18.78
CA ILE A 28 11.43 2.66 19.27
C ILE A 28 10.05 3.29 19.34
N TYR A 29 9.21 3.04 18.32
CA TYR A 29 7.86 3.63 18.24
C TYR A 29 6.76 2.75 18.86
N GLY A 30 7.09 1.56 19.38
CA GLY A 30 6.17 0.70 20.12
C GLY A 30 5.08 0.08 19.24
N PHE A 31 5.42 -0.31 17.99
CA PHE A 31 4.49 -0.97 17.06
C PHE A 31 3.17 -0.21 16.85
N PRO A 32 3.19 1.04 16.42
CA PRO A 32 2.00 1.90 16.40
C PRO A 32 0.88 1.35 15.50
N SER A 33 1.21 0.59 14.45
CA SER A 33 0.23 -0.02 13.55
C SER A 33 -0.75 -0.98 14.23
N ARG A 34 -0.36 -1.59 15.37
CA ARG A 34 -1.24 -2.49 16.14
C ARG A 34 -2.42 -1.78 16.81
N LYS A 35 -2.41 -0.44 16.83
CA LYS A 35 -3.47 0.41 17.39
C LYS A 35 -4.34 1.04 16.30
N LEU A 36 -4.16 0.63 15.04
CA LEU A 36 -4.81 1.17 13.86
C LEU A 36 -5.37 0.03 13.01
N HIS A 37 -6.50 0.26 12.37
CA HIS A 37 -6.94 -0.55 11.23
C HIS A 37 -6.17 -0.07 10.01
N VAL A 38 -5.13 -0.81 9.62
CA VAL A 38 -4.24 -0.40 8.53
C VAL A 38 -4.69 -1.01 7.22
N ILE A 39 -5.00 -0.16 6.25
CA ILE A 39 -5.38 -0.52 4.88
C ILE A 39 -4.18 -0.21 3.98
N GLY A 40 -3.60 -1.22 3.36
CA GLY A 40 -2.48 -1.09 2.42
C GLY A 40 -2.97 -1.14 0.98
N ILE A 41 -2.61 -0.15 0.16
CA ILE A 41 -2.96 -0.11 -1.26
C ILE A 41 -1.70 -0.30 -2.09
N THR A 42 -1.70 -1.31 -2.94
CA THR A 42 -0.64 -1.56 -3.93
C THR A 42 -1.21 -1.64 -5.34
N GLY A 43 -0.33 -1.62 -6.32
CA GLY A 43 -0.68 -1.69 -7.74
C GLY A 43 0.37 -0.98 -8.60
N THR A 44 0.18 -0.97 -9.91
CA THR A 44 0.99 -0.17 -10.82
C THR A 44 0.43 1.25 -10.88
N ASP A 45 -0.82 1.40 -11.24
CA ASP A 45 -1.52 2.67 -11.39
C ASP A 45 -2.68 2.80 -10.41
N GLY A 46 -3.19 4.01 -10.21
CA GLY A 46 -4.38 4.30 -9.41
C GLY A 46 -4.20 4.25 -7.88
N LYS A 47 -3.03 3.88 -7.35
CA LYS A 47 -2.77 3.78 -5.89
C LYS A 47 -3.12 5.04 -5.13
N THR A 48 -2.57 6.18 -5.54
CA THR A 48 -2.78 7.48 -4.89
C THR A 48 -4.25 7.89 -4.92
N THR A 49 -4.92 7.69 -6.06
CA THR A 49 -6.36 7.97 -6.21
C THR A 49 -7.17 7.10 -5.26
N THR A 50 -6.91 5.80 -5.23
CA THR A 50 -7.60 4.84 -4.36
C THR A 50 -7.39 5.17 -2.86
N VAL A 51 -6.17 5.56 -2.45
CA VAL A 51 -5.88 6.01 -1.07
C VAL A 51 -6.77 7.20 -0.70
N ASN A 52 -6.85 8.21 -1.58
CA ASN A 52 -7.65 9.41 -1.32
C ASN A 52 -9.15 9.10 -1.30
N LEU A 53 -9.65 8.26 -2.23
CA LEU A 53 -11.06 7.85 -2.26
C LEU A 53 -11.46 7.09 -1.00
N ILE A 54 -10.69 6.06 -0.60
CA ILE A 54 -10.97 5.30 0.63
C ILE A 54 -10.94 6.22 1.85
N ALA A 55 -9.94 7.11 1.94
CA ALA A 55 -9.85 8.04 3.05
C ALA A 55 -11.02 9.03 3.10
N SER A 56 -11.52 9.48 1.94
CA SER A 56 -12.70 10.34 1.83
C SER A 56 -13.96 9.60 2.28
N VAL A 57 -14.20 8.39 1.76
CA VAL A 57 -15.38 7.59 2.13
C VAL A 57 -15.41 7.29 3.63
N LEU A 58 -14.28 6.89 4.21
CA LEU A 58 -14.19 6.65 5.66
C LEU A 58 -14.40 7.94 6.46
N GLY A 59 -13.86 9.06 5.99
CA GLY A 59 -14.04 10.37 6.63
C GLY A 59 -15.49 10.85 6.61
N GLU A 60 -16.17 10.75 5.48
CA GLU A 60 -17.60 11.08 5.34
C GLU A 60 -18.50 10.18 6.20
N ALA A 61 -18.09 8.94 6.43
CA ALA A 61 -18.74 8.03 7.37
C ALA A 61 -18.48 8.38 8.85
N GLY A 62 -17.80 9.49 9.15
CA GLY A 62 -17.49 9.93 10.51
C GLY A 62 -16.36 9.15 11.19
N LEU A 63 -15.59 8.37 10.44
CA LEU A 63 -14.49 7.59 11.00
C LEU A 63 -13.20 8.43 11.07
N ALA A 64 -12.47 8.29 12.18
CA ALA A 64 -11.20 8.98 12.38
C ALA A 64 -10.10 8.30 11.52
N VAL A 65 -9.84 8.87 10.33
CA VAL A 65 -8.92 8.33 9.33
C VAL A 65 -7.73 9.26 9.08
N SER A 66 -6.56 8.68 8.98
CA SER A 66 -5.35 9.31 8.43
C SER A 66 -4.87 8.53 7.20
N PHE A 67 -4.19 9.20 6.30
CA PHE A 67 -3.63 8.53 5.11
C PHE A 67 -2.25 9.05 4.75
N LEU A 68 -1.53 8.24 3.98
CA LEU A 68 -0.23 8.56 3.41
C LEU A 68 -0.17 8.07 1.96
N SER A 69 0.00 8.99 1.03
CA SER A 69 0.20 8.72 -0.39
C SER A 69 1.52 9.32 -0.89
N THR A 70 1.81 9.14 -2.17
CA THR A 70 2.99 9.72 -2.82
C THR A 70 2.99 11.24 -2.79
N ILE A 71 1.82 11.85 -3.01
CA ILE A 71 1.68 13.29 -3.23
C ILE A 71 1.34 14.01 -1.94
N ASN A 72 0.42 13.45 -1.15
CA ASN A 72 -0.15 14.09 0.02
C ASN A 72 -0.31 13.12 1.20
N ALA A 73 -0.41 13.69 2.39
CA ALA A 73 -0.76 12.97 3.60
C ALA A 73 -1.70 13.82 4.45
N ARG A 74 -2.59 13.15 5.20
CA ARG A 74 -3.42 13.76 6.23
C ARG A 74 -3.27 12.97 7.53
N ILE A 75 -2.93 13.67 8.61
CA ILE A 75 -2.82 13.08 9.96
C ILE A 75 -3.70 13.90 10.89
N GLY A 76 -4.82 13.32 11.32
CA GLY A 76 -5.91 14.07 11.96
C GLY A 76 -6.41 15.14 11.01
N ASP A 77 -6.51 16.39 11.50
CA ASP A 77 -6.97 17.54 10.71
C ASP A 77 -5.87 18.24 9.91
N LYS A 78 -4.63 17.75 9.98
CA LYS A 78 -3.49 18.37 9.29
C LYS A 78 -3.18 17.65 7.99
N SER A 79 -3.36 18.36 6.89
CA SER A 79 -2.88 17.93 5.58
C SER A 79 -1.53 18.57 5.27
N PHE A 80 -0.65 17.83 4.60
CA PHE A 80 0.64 18.31 4.16
C PHE A 80 1.05 17.59 2.88
N ASP A 81 1.77 18.32 2.04
CA ASP A 81 2.47 17.72 0.92
C ASP A 81 3.57 16.83 1.49
N THR A 82 3.63 15.60 1.05
CA THR A 82 4.64 14.67 1.53
C THR A 82 6.04 15.07 1.12
N GLY A 83 6.18 15.80 -0.01
CA GLY A 83 7.47 16.14 -0.59
C GLY A 83 8.38 14.93 -0.77
N LEU A 84 7.79 13.74 -0.66
CA LEU A 84 8.52 12.50 -0.68
C LEU A 84 8.88 12.17 -2.12
N HIS A 85 10.16 12.22 -2.43
CA HIS A 85 10.67 11.68 -3.70
C HIS A 85 10.49 10.15 -3.80
N THR A 86 9.90 9.52 -2.78
CA THR A 86 9.59 8.08 -2.74
C THR A 86 8.23 7.85 -2.10
N THR A 87 7.36 7.14 -2.80
CA THR A 87 5.96 6.85 -2.41
C THR A 87 5.82 6.24 -1.01
N THR A 88 6.64 5.26 -0.67
CA THR A 88 6.67 4.68 0.69
C THR A 88 7.96 5.14 1.38
N PRO A 89 7.87 5.85 2.52
CA PRO A 89 9.04 6.42 3.20
C PRO A 89 9.97 5.35 3.81
N SER A 90 11.10 5.83 4.37
CA SER A 90 12.00 4.96 5.13
C SER A 90 11.31 4.37 6.37
N PRO A 91 11.78 3.22 6.88
CA PRO A 91 11.16 2.56 8.03
C PRO A 91 10.96 3.48 9.25
N PHE A 92 11.96 4.28 9.60
CA PHE A 92 11.86 5.22 10.73
C PHE A 92 10.80 6.30 10.52
N LEU A 93 10.76 6.89 9.32
CA LEU A 93 9.77 7.91 9.01
C LEU A 93 8.37 7.32 8.99
N LEU A 94 8.21 6.13 8.42
CA LEU A 94 6.92 5.44 8.36
C LEU A 94 6.38 5.13 9.76
N GLN A 95 7.19 4.56 10.66
CA GLN A 95 6.78 4.29 12.04
C GLN A 95 6.50 5.59 12.83
N LYS A 96 7.30 6.65 12.61
CA LYS A 96 7.05 7.97 13.18
C LYS A 96 5.70 8.55 12.75
N LEU A 97 5.35 8.42 11.46
CA LEU A 97 4.06 8.89 10.93
C LEU A 97 2.90 8.08 11.50
N LEU A 98 3.01 6.74 11.55
CA LEU A 98 2.01 5.88 12.20
C LEU A 98 1.81 6.24 13.68
N ALA A 99 2.90 6.50 14.42
CA ALA A 99 2.81 6.96 15.80
C ALA A 99 2.10 8.33 15.94
N LYS A 100 2.30 9.24 14.97
CA LYS A 100 1.56 10.51 14.91
C LYS A 100 0.08 10.29 14.62
N MET A 101 -0.28 9.35 13.71
CA MET A 101 -1.67 8.99 13.43
C MET A 101 -2.37 8.48 14.69
N VAL A 102 -1.73 7.60 15.46
CA VAL A 102 -2.26 7.14 16.75
C VAL A 102 -2.46 8.32 17.72
N LYS A 103 -1.47 9.22 17.83
CA LYS A 103 -1.55 10.39 18.73
C LYS A 103 -2.63 11.39 18.31
N SER A 104 -2.96 11.48 17.02
CA SER A 104 -4.07 12.34 16.54
C SER A 104 -5.46 11.74 16.76
N GLY A 105 -5.55 10.54 17.34
CA GLY A 105 -6.82 9.87 17.57
C GLY A 105 -7.35 9.09 16.36
N SER A 106 -6.55 8.92 15.31
CA SER A 106 -6.97 8.12 14.16
C SER A 106 -7.20 6.67 14.56
N ARG A 107 -8.23 6.06 14.02
CA ARG A 107 -8.51 4.61 14.11
C ARG A 107 -8.14 3.87 12.85
N TYR A 108 -8.18 4.55 11.71
CA TYR A 108 -7.86 4.01 10.39
C TYR A 108 -6.62 4.69 9.83
N ALA A 109 -5.76 3.89 9.18
CA ALA A 109 -4.60 4.39 8.43
C ALA A 109 -4.61 3.79 7.03
N VAL A 110 -4.72 4.63 6.00
CA VAL A 110 -4.70 4.23 4.60
C VAL A 110 -3.33 4.54 4.02
N LEU A 111 -2.61 3.53 3.57
CA LEU A 111 -1.20 3.64 3.18
C LEU A 111 -0.98 3.21 1.73
N GLU A 112 -0.34 4.06 0.95
CA GLU A 112 0.20 3.68 -0.36
C GLU A 112 1.48 2.86 -0.19
N VAL A 113 1.49 1.63 -0.76
CA VAL A 113 2.57 0.67 -0.58
C VAL A 113 3.15 0.24 -1.92
N THR A 114 4.43 0.54 -2.15
CA THR A 114 5.13 0.16 -3.38
C THR A 114 5.74 -1.24 -3.31
N SER A 115 5.94 -1.87 -4.47
CA SER A 115 6.67 -3.14 -4.58
C SER A 115 8.09 -3.07 -4.00
N HIS A 116 8.78 -1.95 -4.23
CA HIS A 116 10.10 -1.69 -3.64
C HIS A 116 10.07 -1.68 -2.11
N ALA A 117 9.05 -1.06 -1.51
CA ALA A 117 8.94 -1.01 -0.06
C ALA A 117 8.69 -2.40 0.55
N LEU A 118 7.88 -3.22 -0.12
CA LEU A 118 7.62 -4.59 0.27
C LEU A 118 8.86 -5.48 0.09
N ASP A 119 9.55 -5.35 -1.03
CA ASP A 119 10.76 -6.14 -1.30
C ASP A 119 11.91 -5.76 -0.36
N GLN A 120 12.05 -4.48 -0.07
CA GLN A 120 13.08 -3.94 0.84
C GLN A 120 12.70 -4.02 2.33
N PHE A 121 11.65 -4.74 2.70
CA PHE A 121 11.19 -4.86 4.09
C PHE A 121 10.89 -3.53 4.81
N ARG A 122 10.69 -2.43 4.08
CA ARG A 122 10.43 -1.11 4.70
C ARG A 122 9.12 -1.08 5.48
N THR A 123 8.18 -1.94 5.14
CA THR A 123 6.89 -2.11 5.81
C THR A 123 6.88 -3.23 6.85
N TRP A 124 8.04 -3.81 7.16
CA TRP A 124 8.12 -4.89 8.14
C TRP A 124 7.62 -4.42 9.52
N GLY A 125 6.83 -5.27 10.17
CA GLY A 125 6.25 -4.99 11.48
C GLY A 125 4.99 -4.12 11.44
N ILE A 126 4.52 -3.68 10.26
CA ILE A 126 3.20 -3.07 10.11
C ILE A 126 2.17 -4.19 10.07
N SER A 127 1.16 -4.08 10.94
CA SER A 127 0.01 -4.99 10.96
C SER A 127 -1.04 -4.47 9.98
N PHE A 128 -0.99 -4.93 8.74
CA PHE A 128 -2.06 -4.68 7.79
C PHE A 128 -3.25 -5.58 8.08
N GLU A 129 -4.44 -5.02 8.12
CA GLU A 129 -5.71 -5.73 8.26
C GLU A 129 -6.33 -5.98 6.89
N THR A 130 -6.29 -4.97 6.04
CA THR A 130 -6.81 -5.01 4.67
C THR A 130 -5.73 -4.65 3.67
N ALA A 131 -5.67 -5.38 2.58
CA ALA A 131 -4.85 -5.04 1.42
C ALA A 131 -5.72 -4.90 0.17
N VAL A 132 -5.38 -3.92 -0.66
CA VAL A 132 -6.07 -3.63 -1.92
C VAL A 132 -5.06 -3.68 -3.05
N VAL A 133 -5.36 -4.36 -4.14
CA VAL A 133 -4.63 -4.26 -5.40
C VAL A 133 -5.48 -3.55 -6.45
N THR A 134 -4.91 -2.54 -7.09
CA THR A 134 -5.58 -1.84 -8.20
C THR A 134 -5.38 -2.59 -9.52
N ASN A 135 -4.15 -2.73 -9.95
CA ASN A 135 -3.70 -3.46 -11.13
C ASN A 135 -2.21 -3.76 -11.02
N ILE A 136 -1.72 -4.75 -11.76
CA ILE A 136 -0.28 -5.01 -11.89
C ILE A 136 0.05 -5.17 -13.37
N THR A 137 0.62 -4.12 -13.96
CA THR A 137 1.07 -4.09 -15.35
C THR A 137 2.60 -4.15 -15.44
N HIS A 138 3.15 -4.22 -16.64
CA HIS A 138 4.59 -4.29 -16.86
C HIS A 138 5.28 -2.96 -16.53
N GLU A 139 5.75 -2.82 -15.28
CA GLU A 139 6.49 -1.65 -14.79
C GLU A 139 7.66 -2.08 -13.87
N HIS A 140 8.64 -1.21 -13.69
CA HIS A 140 9.79 -1.45 -12.82
C HIS A 140 10.59 -2.74 -13.09
N LEU A 141 10.65 -3.20 -14.36
CA LEU A 141 11.40 -4.39 -14.76
C LEU A 141 12.92 -4.19 -14.64
N ASP A 142 13.40 -2.96 -14.55
CA ASP A 142 14.78 -2.61 -14.20
C ASP A 142 15.15 -3.07 -12.78
N TYR A 143 14.16 -3.15 -11.89
CA TYR A 143 14.33 -3.63 -10.51
C TYR A 143 13.92 -5.10 -10.34
N HIS A 144 12.73 -5.49 -10.80
CA HIS A 144 12.12 -6.80 -10.54
C HIS A 144 12.44 -7.85 -11.62
N LYS A 145 13.09 -7.45 -12.73
CA LYS A 145 13.49 -8.29 -13.87
C LYS A 145 12.35 -8.97 -14.62
N THR A 146 11.38 -9.58 -13.95
CA THR A 146 10.23 -10.26 -14.56
C THR A 146 8.92 -9.79 -13.94
N TYR A 147 7.82 -10.02 -14.66
CA TYR A 147 6.46 -9.73 -14.17
C TYR A 147 6.14 -10.55 -12.91
N GLU A 148 6.52 -11.82 -12.90
CA GLU A 148 6.28 -12.73 -11.77
C GLU A 148 7.01 -12.27 -10.51
N GLU A 149 8.25 -11.79 -10.61
CA GLU A 149 8.99 -11.19 -9.49
C GLU A 149 8.30 -9.92 -8.99
N TYR A 150 7.74 -9.11 -9.89
CA TYR A 150 7.01 -7.90 -9.55
C TYR A 150 5.69 -8.21 -8.82
N VAL A 151 4.91 -9.16 -9.35
CA VAL A 151 3.70 -9.66 -8.67
C VAL A 151 4.06 -10.27 -7.31
N ALA A 152 5.09 -11.13 -7.24
CA ALA A 152 5.52 -11.75 -5.99
C ALA A 152 5.95 -10.72 -4.93
N ALA A 153 6.57 -9.61 -5.34
CA ALA A 153 6.90 -8.51 -4.43
C ALA A 153 5.65 -7.87 -3.84
N LYS A 154 4.61 -7.60 -4.65
CA LYS A 154 3.33 -7.03 -4.20
C LYS A 154 2.50 -8.04 -3.39
N ALA A 155 2.55 -9.32 -3.74
CA ALA A 155 1.88 -10.40 -3.02
C ALA A 155 2.30 -10.49 -1.54
N LYS A 156 3.48 -9.96 -1.18
CA LYS A 156 3.93 -9.88 0.22
C LYS A 156 2.96 -9.08 1.10
N LEU A 157 2.22 -8.10 0.53
CA LEU A 157 1.22 -7.31 1.24
C LEU A 157 0.00 -8.17 1.65
N PHE A 158 -0.32 -9.19 0.87
CA PHE A 158 -1.51 -10.03 1.06
C PHE A 158 -1.26 -11.24 1.98
N LYS A 159 -0.03 -11.45 2.43
CA LYS A 159 0.30 -12.57 3.33
C LYS A 159 -0.21 -12.31 4.74
N ASN A 160 -0.98 -13.27 5.26
CA ASN A 160 -1.49 -13.26 6.65
C ASN A 160 -2.37 -12.05 6.99
N ILE A 161 -3.07 -11.49 6.01
CA ILE A 161 -4.07 -10.44 6.22
C ILE A 161 -5.47 -11.03 6.32
N GLU A 162 -6.38 -10.28 6.93
CA GLU A 162 -7.78 -10.69 7.05
C GLU A 162 -8.51 -10.48 5.72
N TYR A 163 -8.48 -9.27 5.15
CA TYR A 163 -9.23 -8.92 3.96
C TYR A 163 -8.31 -8.56 2.80
N GLY A 164 -8.51 -9.20 1.64
CA GLY A 164 -7.84 -8.86 0.38
C GLY A 164 -8.84 -8.40 -0.66
N ILE A 165 -8.74 -7.16 -1.12
CA ILE A 165 -9.59 -6.60 -2.18
C ILE A 165 -8.85 -6.76 -3.50
N LEU A 166 -9.37 -7.61 -4.38
CA LEU A 166 -8.68 -8.12 -5.56
C LEU A 166 -9.44 -7.74 -6.85
N ASN A 167 -8.69 -7.25 -7.82
CA ASN A 167 -9.21 -6.94 -9.15
C ASN A 167 -9.26 -8.22 -10.01
N MET A 168 -10.47 -8.71 -10.33
CA MET A 168 -10.66 -9.90 -11.16
C MET A 168 -10.31 -9.69 -12.63
N ASP A 169 -10.33 -8.45 -13.11
CA ASP A 169 -10.00 -8.13 -14.50
C ASP A 169 -8.49 -8.05 -14.75
N ASP A 170 -7.69 -8.08 -13.70
CA ASP A 170 -6.23 -8.00 -13.78
C ASP A 170 -5.57 -9.38 -13.70
N LYS A 171 -4.56 -9.62 -14.56
CA LYS A 171 -3.83 -10.89 -14.60
C LYS A 171 -3.20 -11.32 -13.27
N SER A 172 -2.92 -10.36 -12.39
CA SER A 172 -2.38 -10.65 -11.07
C SER A 172 -3.36 -11.36 -10.14
N PHE A 173 -4.66 -11.38 -10.47
CA PHE A 173 -5.69 -12.07 -9.68
C PHE A 173 -5.31 -13.53 -9.42
N GLU A 174 -4.91 -14.27 -10.45
CA GLU A 174 -4.51 -15.68 -10.35
C GLU A 174 -3.38 -15.94 -9.35
N TYR A 175 -2.51 -14.95 -9.12
CA TYR A 175 -1.39 -15.04 -8.17
C TYR A 175 -1.79 -14.67 -6.74
N LEU A 176 -2.89 -13.91 -6.58
CA LEU A 176 -3.27 -13.27 -5.31
C LEU A 176 -4.49 -13.92 -4.65
N GLU A 177 -5.36 -14.57 -5.40
CA GLU A 177 -6.69 -15.05 -4.96
C GLU A 177 -6.66 -15.91 -3.69
N ASN A 178 -5.60 -16.71 -3.51
CA ASN A 178 -5.43 -17.61 -2.37
C ASN A 178 -4.54 -17.04 -1.25
N SER A 179 -4.14 -15.75 -1.34
CA SER A 179 -3.20 -15.15 -0.38
C SER A 179 -3.88 -14.57 0.87
N PRO A 180 -5.01 -13.84 0.79
CA PRO A 180 -5.72 -13.34 1.95
C PRO A 180 -6.65 -14.42 2.56
N ARG A 181 -7.04 -14.24 3.83
CA ARG A 181 -8.01 -15.14 4.48
C ARG A 181 -9.41 -14.98 3.92
N THR A 182 -9.80 -13.73 3.66
CA THR A 182 -11.10 -13.37 3.12
C THR A 182 -10.88 -12.55 1.85
N PRO A 183 -10.81 -13.18 0.66
CA PRO A 183 -10.76 -12.45 -0.59
C PRO A 183 -12.12 -11.81 -0.90
N LEU A 184 -12.09 -10.54 -1.26
CA LEU A 184 -13.22 -9.80 -1.84
C LEU A 184 -12.81 -9.37 -3.25
N THR A 185 -13.68 -9.62 -4.22
CA THR A 185 -13.37 -9.37 -5.63
C THR A 185 -14.16 -8.21 -6.18
N TYR A 186 -13.52 -7.41 -7.03
CA TYR A 186 -14.17 -6.39 -7.83
C TYR A 186 -13.73 -6.47 -9.30
N GLY A 187 -14.53 -5.93 -10.20
CA GLY A 187 -14.24 -5.95 -11.63
C GLY A 187 -15.38 -5.38 -12.46
N LEU A 188 -15.29 -5.53 -13.78
CA LEU A 188 -16.31 -5.14 -14.74
C LEU A 188 -17.30 -6.28 -15.07
N ALA A 189 -16.88 -7.52 -14.84
CA ALA A 189 -17.72 -8.67 -15.05
C ALA A 189 -18.59 -8.98 -13.82
N ASN A 190 -19.82 -9.39 -14.05
CA ASN A 190 -20.79 -9.79 -12.99
C ASN A 190 -20.38 -11.08 -12.23
N THR A 191 -19.26 -11.67 -12.56
CA THR A 191 -18.62 -12.76 -11.80
C THR A 191 -17.88 -12.28 -10.57
N ALA A 192 -17.53 -10.97 -10.52
CA ALA A 192 -16.97 -10.35 -9.32
C ALA A 192 -18.06 -10.14 -8.26
N GLN A 193 -17.66 -10.09 -6.97
CA GLN A 193 -18.60 -9.81 -5.88
C GLN A 193 -19.13 -8.36 -5.91
N VAL A 194 -18.29 -7.44 -6.40
CA VAL A 194 -18.65 -6.05 -6.65
C VAL A 194 -18.27 -5.73 -8.09
N TRP A 195 -19.21 -5.32 -8.92
CA TRP A 195 -18.92 -4.95 -10.30
C TRP A 195 -19.58 -3.63 -10.65
N ALA A 196 -19.00 -2.93 -11.63
CA ALA A 196 -19.57 -1.72 -12.20
C ALA A 196 -20.34 -2.09 -13.49
N ASP A 197 -21.51 -1.49 -13.68
CA ASP A 197 -22.37 -1.64 -14.86
C ASP A 197 -22.74 -0.26 -15.40
N ASN A 198 -23.15 -0.21 -16.67
CA ASN A 198 -23.56 1.02 -17.35
C ASN A 198 -22.52 2.16 -17.27
N ILE A 199 -21.25 1.81 -17.45
CA ILE A 199 -20.15 2.77 -17.36
C ILE A 199 -20.19 3.74 -18.55
N HIS A 200 -20.26 5.03 -18.24
CA HIS A 200 -20.15 6.12 -19.21
C HIS A 200 -18.99 7.03 -18.81
N GLU A 201 -18.06 7.26 -19.73
CA GLU A 201 -16.93 8.15 -19.55
C GLU A 201 -17.02 9.33 -20.49
N ASP A 202 -16.82 10.53 -19.98
CA ASP A 202 -16.59 11.75 -20.73
C ASP A 202 -15.35 12.49 -20.21
N LEU A 203 -15.06 13.70 -20.75
CA LEU A 203 -13.89 14.48 -20.37
C LEU A 203 -13.93 15.01 -18.93
N GLU A 204 -15.09 15.06 -18.31
CA GLU A 204 -15.31 15.68 -17.00
C GLU A 204 -15.73 14.67 -15.93
N SER A 205 -16.30 13.52 -16.31
CA SER A 205 -16.88 12.56 -15.38
C SER A 205 -16.81 11.10 -15.85
N THR A 206 -16.87 10.21 -14.89
CA THR A 206 -17.18 8.78 -15.09
C THR A 206 -18.39 8.44 -14.23
N THR A 207 -19.44 7.88 -14.86
CA THR A 207 -20.64 7.40 -14.16
C THR A 207 -20.78 5.89 -14.30
N PHE A 208 -21.36 5.21 -13.29
CA PHE A 208 -21.55 3.76 -13.23
C PHE A 208 -22.66 3.39 -12.25
#